data_339c7e0057b4a9a0e79c04f1e1e40a3b
#
_entry.id   339c7e0057b4a9a0e79c04f1e1e40a3b
#
_cell.length_a   1.000
_cell.length_b   1.000
_cell.length_c   1.000
_cell.angle_alpha   90.00
_cell.angle_beta   90.00
_cell.angle_gamma   90.00
#
_symmetry.space_group_name_H-M   'P 1'
#
loop_
_entity.id
_entity.type
_entity.pdbx_description
1 polymer ?
#
loop_
_entity_poly.entity_id
_entity_poly.type
_entity_poly.pdbx_seq_one_letter_code
_entity_poly.pdbx_strand_id
1 'polypeptide(L)'
;MKPNYKIVFKDGKKTFVVDGTVIDKFELLAIAYESDNKKDARETMRAVSILYHADNDPVFDSLYDAVEECITSKFIKNEFYYQDLFKKHYSKIYKGEVINKKSNGKDIPDVWVKEGEKEIPVEVKSDKFDNKALKQLKRYMDVYECDKGYAVGRVLTVDLPSNIKFVPLEILEILEKTNN
;
A
#
# COMPACT_ATOMS: atom_id res chain seq x y z
N MET A 1 7.39 12.63 17.80
CA MET A 1 8.57 12.17 18.61
C MET A 1 8.59 10.66 18.52
N LYS A 2 9.71 10.01 18.19
CA LYS A 2 9.75 8.54 18.17
C LYS A 2 9.74 8.03 19.61
N PRO A 3 8.86 7.08 19.96
CA PRO A 3 8.86 6.49 21.28
C PRO A 3 10.20 5.80 21.56
N ASN A 4 10.72 5.96 22.78
CA ASN A 4 11.99 5.37 23.19
C ASN A 4 11.73 3.96 23.74
N TYR A 5 12.01 2.95 22.95
CA TYR A 5 11.83 1.55 23.32
C TYR A 5 13.07 1.01 24.04
N LYS A 6 12.88 0.36 25.16
CA LYS A 6 13.92 -0.39 25.89
C LYS A 6 13.41 -1.75 26.30
N ILE A 7 14.25 -2.76 26.14
CA ILE A 7 14.03 -4.08 26.72
C ILE A 7 14.77 -4.11 28.04
N VAL A 8 14.05 -4.38 29.13
CA VAL A 8 14.63 -4.55 30.46
C VAL A 8 14.34 -5.95 30.99
N PHE A 9 15.24 -6.47 31.82
CA PHE A 9 15.01 -7.71 32.54
C PHE A 9 14.51 -7.36 33.95
N LYS A 10 13.31 -7.76 34.29
CA LYS A 10 12.75 -7.60 35.62
C LYS A 10 12.22 -8.96 36.11
N ASP A 11 12.65 -9.35 37.31
CA ASP A 11 12.24 -10.64 37.93
C ASP A 11 12.46 -11.87 37.02
N GLY A 12 13.58 -11.87 36.26
CA GLY A 12 13.93 -12.94 35.33
C GLY A 12 13.15 -12.96 34.03
N LYS A 13 12.23 -12.00 33.80
CA LYS A 13 11.43 -11.86 32.58
C LYS A 13 11.89 -10.68 31.73
N LYS A 14 11.88 -10.87 30.42
CA LYS A 14 12.05 -9.76 29.48
C LYS A 14 10.80 -8.90 29.52
N THR A 15 10.98 -7.59 29.72
CA THR A 15 9.89 -6.62 29.79
C THR A 15 10.15 -5.50 28.82
N PHE A 16 9.12 -5.04 28.15
CA PHE A 16 9.20 -3.93 27.21
C PHE A 16 8.84 -2.64 27.94
N VAL A 17 9.67 -1.62 27.75
CA VAL A 17 9.46 -0.29 28.35
C VAL A 17 9.41 0.73 27.22
N VAL A 18 8.31 1.47 27.14
CA VAL A 18 8.14 2.59 26.21
C VAL A 18 8.05 3.87 27.02
N ASP A 19 8.97 4.80 26.76
CA ASP A 19 9.06 6.09 27.44
C ASP A 19 9.02 5.99 28.99
N GLY A 20 9.64 4.92 29.52
CA GLY A 20 9.71 4.66 30.96
C GLY A 20 8.53 3.85 31.54
N THR A 21 7.50 3.56 30.78
CA THR A 21 6.35 2.76 31.19
C THR A 21 6.51 1.31 30.75
N VAL A 22 6.26 0.37 31.66
CA VAL A 22 6.22 -1.07 31.36
C VAL A 22 4.94 -1.35 30.58
N ILE A 23 5.07 -1.98 29.41
CA ILE A 23 3.96 -2.33 28.54
C ILE A 23 3.88 -3.85 28.44
N ASP A 24 2.71 -4.40 28.61
CA ASP A 24 2.49 -5.85 28.48
C ASP A 24 2.38 -6.28 26.99
N LYS A 25 2.41 -7.59 26.77
CA LYS A 25 2.39 -8.17 25.43
C LYS A 25 1.10 -7.87 24.64
N PHE A 26 -0.04 -7.79 25.32
CA PHE A 26 -1.33 -7.49 24.69
C PHE A 26 -1.44 -6.02 24.31
N GLU A 27 -0.92 -5.14 25.16
CA GLU A 27 -0.86 -3.70 24.92
C GLU A 27 0.07 -3.38 23.73
N LEU A 28 1.20 -4.10 23.60
CA LEU A 28 2.06 -3.99 22.41
C LEU A 28 1.39 -4.47 21.14
N LEU A 29 0.59 -5.54 21.19
CA LEU A 29 -0.22 -5.96 20.04
C LEU A 29 -1.24 -4.90 19.65
N ALA A 30 -1.89 -4.27 20.61
CA ALA A 30 -2.82 -3.18 20.35
C ALA A 30 -2.13 -1.98 19.69
N ILE A 31 -0.95 -1.58 20.19
CA ILE A 31 -0.13 -0.52 19.56
C ILE A 31 0.23 -0.87 18.10
N ALA A 32 0.62 -2.11 17.84
CA ALA A 32 0.94 -2.55 16.48
C ALA A 32 -0.29 -2.49 15.55
N TYR A 33 -1.44 -2.95 16.05
CA TYR A 33 -2.72 -2.96 15.33
C TYR A 33 -3.22 -1.54 15.00
N GLU A 34 -3.14 -0.62 15.96
CA GLU A 34 -3.58 0.77 15.82
C GLU A 34 -2.64 1.63 14.97
N SER A 35 -1.38 1.19 14.77
CA SER A 35 -0.39 1.96 14.02
C SER A 35 -0.85 2.22 12.58
N ASP A 36 -0.80 3.48 12.15
CA ASP A 36 -1.06 3.90 10.77
C ASP A 36 0.19 3.85 9.88
N ASN A 37 1.34 3.52 10.46
CA ASN A 37 2.60 3.43 9.76
C ASN A 37 3.05 1.96 9.64
N LYS A 38 3.16 1.47 8.40
CA LYS A 38 3.58 0.09 8.10
C LYS A 38 4.91 -0.30 8.75
N LYS A 39 5.88 0.62 8.78
CA LYS A 39 7.21 0.35 9.35
C LYS A 39 7.10 0.22 10.86
N ASP A 40 6.40 1.13 11.51
CA ASP A 40 6.23 1.14 12.96
C ASP A 40 5.41 -0.08 13.42
N ALA A 41 4.32 -0.42 12.72
CA ALA A 41 3.53 -1.63 12.98
C ALA A 41 4.40 -2.90 12.90
N ARG A 42 5.20 -3.05 11.84
CA ARG A 42 6.07 -4.22 11.65
C ARG A 42 7.22 -4.27 12.66
N GLU A 43 7.82 -3.13 13.01
CA GLU A 43 8.86 -3.06 14.04
C GLU A 43 8.28 -3.46 15.42
N THR A 44 7.07 -3.01 15.74
CA THR A 44 6.38 -3.40 16.97
C THR A 44 6.03 -4.88 16.97
N MET A 45 5.47 -5.44 15.90
CA MET A 45 5.19 -6.88 15.78
C MET A 45 6.46 -7.72 15.91
N ARG A 46 7.56 -7.29 15.30
CA ARG A 46 8.85 -7.97 15.44
C ARG A 46 9.35 -7.95 16.89
N ALA A 47 9.20 -6.83 17.59
CA ALA A 47 9.57 -6.73 19.01
C ALA A 47 8.72 -7.67 19.86
N VAL A 48 7.42 -7.73 19.61
CA VAL A 48 6.49 -8.66 20.28
C VAL A 48 6.92 -10.11 20.04
N SER A 49 7.17 -10.49 18.79
CA SER A 49 7.61 -11.85 18.41
C SER A 49 8.88 -12.28 19.17
N ILE A 50 9.89 -11.41 19.19
CA ILE A 50 11.17 -11.71 19.85
C ILE A 50 11.01 -11.87 21.37
N LEU A 51 10.08 -11.13 21.97
CA LEU A 51 9.96 -11.08 23.43
C LEU A 51 9.03 -12.14 24.01
N TYR A 52 7.94 -12.47 23.30
CA TYR A 52 6.82 -13.18 23.90
C TYR A 52 6.41 -14.47 23.17
N HIS A 53 6.84 -14.69 21.93
CA HIS A 53 6.47 -15.90 21.18
C HIS A 53 7.04 -17.20 21.77
N ALA A 54 8.01 -17.09 22.68
CA ALA A 54 8.61 -18.23 23.37
C ALA A 54 7.84 -18.68 24.64
N ASP A 55 6.78 -17.99 25.04
CA ASP A 55 6.08 -18.23 26.30
C ASP A 55 5.04 -19.36 26.23
N ASN A 56 4.85 -20.01 25.05
CA ASN A 56 3.85 -21.06 24.79
C ASN A 56 2.44 -20.72 25.35
N ASP A 57 1.97 -19.51 25.07
CA ASP A 57 0.64 -19.05 25.41
C ASP A 57 -0.29 -19.14 24.19
N PRO A 58 -1.13 -20.21 24.07
CA PRO A 58 -1.95 -20.41 22.87
C PRO A 58 -2.95 -19.28 22.59
N VAL A 59 -3.40 -18.57 23.62
CA VAL A 59 -4.31 -17.43 23.47
C VAL A 59 -3.57 -16.25 22.87
N PHE A 60 -2.36 -16.00 23.37
CA PHE A 60 -1.50 -14.95 22.84
C PHE A 60 -1.07 -15.24 21.40
N ASP A 61 -0.67 -16.48 21.09
CA ASP A 61 -0.25 -16.89 19.76
C ASP A 61 -1.37 -16.71 18.74
N SER A 62 -2.59 -17.14 19.09
CA SER A 62 -3.78 -16.95 18.23
C SER A 62 -4.09 -15.45 17.99
N LEU A 63 -3.95 -14.62 19.03
CA LEU A 63 -4.17 -13.18 18.90
C LEU A 63 -3.05 -12.51 18.08
N TYR A 64 -1.79 -12.95 18.27
CA TYR A 64 -0.64 -12.48 17.47
C TYR A 64 -0.86 -12.74 15.98
N ASP A 65 -1.23 -13.97 15.61
CA ASP A 65 -1.50 -14.34 14.22
C ASP A 65 -2.63 -13.52 13.61
N ALA A 66 -3.72 -13.32 14.36
CA ALA A 66 -4.85 -12.48 13.92
C ALA A 66 -4.45 -11.02 13.70
N VAL A 67 -3.63 -10.46 14.59
CA VAL A 67 -3.12 -9.08 14.46
C VAL A 67 -2.13 -8.97 13.29
N GLU A 68 -1.26 -9.96 13.10
CA GLU A 68 -0.33 -9.99 11.96
C GLU A 68 -1.08 -10.05 10.63
N GLU A 69 -2.13 -10.86 10.52
CA GLU A 69 -3.00 -10.92 9.36
C GLU A 69 -3.71 -9.57 9.12
N CYS A 70 -4.26 -8.95 10.16
CA CYS A 70 -4.89 -7.63 10.07
C CYS A 70 -3.91 -6.55 9.61
N ILE A 71 -2.70 -6.50 10.18
CA ILE A 71 -1.65 -5.56 9.79
C ILE A 71 -1.23 -5.82 8.34
N THR A 72 -1.05 -7.08 7.98
CA THR A 72 -0.74 -7.48 6.61
C THR A 72 -1.83 -7.01 5.66
N SER A 73 -3.10 -7.24 5.97
CA SER A 73 -4.24 -6.77 5.17
C SER A 73 -4.34 -5.25 5.13
N LYS A 74 -4.16 -4.57 6.27
CA LYS A 74 -4.19 -3.09 6.36
C LYS A 74 -3.17 -2.42 5.44
N PHE A 75 -1.98 -3.04 5.29
CA PHE A 75 -0.88 -2.49 4.51
C PHE A 75 -0.63 -3.21 3.17
N ILE A 76 -1.44 -4.20 2.82
CA ILE A 76 -1.44 -4.89 1.51
C ILE A 76 -2.10 -4.06 0.40
N LYS A 77 -2.65 -2.89 0.69
CA LYS A 77 -2.99 -1.92 -0.34
C LYS A 77 -1.70 -1.44 -1.03
N ASN A 78 -1.01 -2.39 -1.66
CA ASN A 78 0.17 -2.18 -2.49
C ASN A 78 -0.26 -1.72 -3.90
N GLU A 79 0.70 -1.47 -4.76
CA GLU A 79 0.42 -1.06 -6.14
C GLU A 79 -0.46 -2.08 -6.87
N PHE A 80 -0.28 -3.40 -6.67
CA PHE A 80 -1.09 -4.44 -7.30
C PHE A 80 -2.58 -4.38 -6.90
N TYR A 81 -2.87 -4.15 -5.63
CA TYR A 81 -4.23 -3.96 -5.16
C TYR A 81 -4.91 -2.79 -5.88
N TYR A 82 -4.22 -1.66 -6.03
CA TYR A 82 -4.76 -0.48 -6.71
C TYR A 82 -4.80 -0.64 -8.24
N GLN A 83 -3.89 -1.41 -8.83
CA GLN A 83 -3.99 -1.81 -10.24
C GLN A 83 -5.27 -2.61 -10.49
N ASP A 84 -5.59 -3.56 -9.63
CA ASP A 84 -6.80 -4.38 -9.75
C ASP A 84 -8.07 -3.57 -9.48
N LEU A 85 -8.08 -2.67 -8.49
CA LEU A 85 -9.16 -1.73 -8.29
C LEU A 85 -9.39 -0.82 -9.50
N PHE A 86 -8.31 -0.28 -10.07
CA PHE A 86 -8.41 0.54 -11.27
C PHE A 86 -9.00 -0.24 -12.43
N LYS A 87 -8.52 -1.45 -12.70
CA LYS A 87 -9.08 -2.34 -13.73
C LYS A 87 -10.58 -2.59 -13.51
N LYS A 88 -10.98 -2.91 -12.27
CA LYS A 88 -12.37 -3.22 -11.89
C LYS A 88 -13.32 -2.05 -12.10
N HIS A 89 -12.84 -0.83 -11.82
CA HIS A 89 -13.69 0.38 -11.82
C HIS A 89 -13.47 1.33 -12.99
N TYR A 90 -12.53 1.05 -13.88
CA TYR A 90 -12.19 1.95 -14.98
C TYR A 90 -13.40 2.36 -15.82
N SER A 91 -14.22 1.40 -16.24
CA SER A 91 -15.41 1.66 -17.06
C SER A 91 -16.51 2.48 -16.37
N LYS A 92 -16.45 2.61 -15.04
CA LYS A 92 -17.36 3.46 -14.26
C LYS A 92 -16.86 4.91 -14.19
N ILE A 93 -15.58 5.14 -14.39
CA ILE A 93 -14.93 6.46 -14.32
C ILE A 93 -14.79 7.06 -15.71
N TYR A 94 -14.46 6.23 -16.70
CA TYR A 94 -14.16 6.63 -18.07
C TYR A 94 -14.89 5.78 -19.11
N LYS A 95 -15.08 6.38 -20.30
CA LYS A 95 -15.63 5.66 -21.47
C LYS A 95 -14.52 4.87 -22.14
N GLY A 96 -14.41 3.60 -21.82
CA GLY A 96 -13.40 2.72 -22.39
C GLY A 96 -13.35 1.37 -21.67
N GLU A 97 -12.36 0.57 -22.00
CA GLU A 97 -12.14 -0.76 -21.47
C GLU A 97 -10.69 -1.00 -21.07
N VAL A 98 -10.49 -1.92 -20.12
CA VAL A 98 -9.16 -2.44 -19.79
C VAL A 98 -8.77 -3.49 -20.82
N ILE A 99 -7.56 -3.37 -21.34
CA ILE A 99 -7.05 -4.32 -22.35
C ILE A 99 -5.76 -5.01 -21.86
N ASN A 100 -5.52 -6.21 -22.39
CA ASN A 100 -4.26 -6.91 -22.21
C ASN A 100 -3.38 -6.68 -23.43
N LYS A 101 -2.34 -5.86 -23.27
CA LYS A 101 -1.36 -5.62 -24.34
C LYS A 101 -0.05 -6.34 -24.00
N LYS A 102 0.51 -7.06 -24.96
CA LYS A 102 1.85 -7.66 -24.82
C LYS A 102 2.87 -6.53 -24.73
N SER A 103 3.71 -6.57 -23.72
CA SER A 103 4.79 -5.59 -23.53
C SER A 103 6.00 -5.93 -24.37
N ASN A 104 6.79 -4.91 -24.71
CA ASN A 104 8.05 -5.06 -25.42
C ASN A 104 9.24 -5.31 -24.47
N GLY A 105 9.05 -6.09 -23.40
CA GLY A 105 10.11 -6.51 -22.49
C GLY A 105 10.30 -5.60 -21.28
N LYS A 106 11.13 -4.54 -21.32
CA LYS A 106 11.50 -3.76 -20.14
C LYS A 106 10.52 -2.66 -19.74
N ASP A 107 9.73 -2.18 -20.69
CA ASP A 107 8.81 -1.05 -20.50
C ASP A 107 7.37 -1.55 -20.43
N ILE A 108 6.96 -1.95 -19.24
CA ILE A 108 5.65 -2.56 -18.99
C ILE A 108 4.81 -1.59 -18.14
N PRO A 109 3.79 -0.94 -18.72
CA PRO A 109 2.79 -0.20 -17.93
C PRO A 109 2.04 -1.11 -16.97
N ASP A 110 1.65 -0.57 -15.82
CA ASP A 110 0.89 -1.30 -14.80
C ASP A 110 -0.46 -1.78 -15.32
N VAL A 111 -1.13 -0.94 -16.11
CA VAL A 111 -2.40 -1.26 -16.75
C VAL A 111 -2.43 -0.64 -18.15
N TRP A 112 -3.13 -1.30 -19.05
CA TRP A 112 -3.50 -0.74 -20.35
C TRP A 112 -5.01 -0.54 -20.44
N VAL A 113 -5.41 0.61 -20.98
CA VAL A 113 -6.81 0.90 -21.28
C VAL A 113 -6.98 1.35 -22.71
N LYS A 114 -8.19 1.19 -23.25
CA LYS A 114 -8.56 1.60 -24.62
C LYS A 114 -9.76 2.53 -24.57
N GLU A 115 -9.63 3.71 -25.19
CA GLU A 115 -10.69 4.69 -25.39
C GLU A 115 -10.88 4.94 -26.89
N GLY A 116 -11.94 4.38 -27.46
CA GLY A 116 -12.10 4.33 -28.93
C GLY A 116 -10.96 3.52 -29.54
N GLU A 117 -10.22 4.13 -30.46
CA GLU A 117 -9.04 3.49 -31.08
C GLU A 117 -7.73 3.74 -30.35
N LYS A 118 -7.73 4.54 -29.26
CA LYS A 118 -6.52 4.91 -28.55
C LYS A 118 -6.23 3.95 -27.41
N GLU A 119 -5.04 3.38 -27.42
CA GLU A 119 -4.48 2.61 -26.31
C GLU A 119 -3.68 3.54 -25.40
N ILE A 120 -3.90 3.46 -24.11
CA ILE A 120 -3.41 4.43 -23.13
C ILE A 120 -2.70 3.68 -22.00
N PRO A 121 -1.43 3.97 -21.73
CA PRO A 121 -0.71 3.41 -20.61
C PRO A 121 -1.13 4.07 -19.29
N VAL A 122 -1.12 3.27 -18.24
CA VAL A 122 -1.45 3.67 -16.88
C VAL A 122 -0.29 3.32 -15.96
N GLU A 123 0.12 4.27 -15.12
CA GLU A 123 1.08 4.05 -14.04
C GLU A 123 0.36 4.23 -12.69
N VAL A 124 0.49 3.25 -11.81
CA VAL A 124 -0.19 3.20 -10.51
C VAL A 124 0.84 3.29 -9.38
N LYS A 125 0.57 4.17 -8.42
CA LYS A 125 1.34 4.28 -7.17
C LYS A 125 0.40 4.17 -5.98
N SER A 126 0.78 3.36 -5.00
CA SER A 126 -0.03 3.16 -3.78
C SER A 126 -0.04 4.35 -2.83
N ASP A 127 0.87 5.30 -3.01
CA ASP A 127 0.98 6.52 -2.21
C ASP A 127 1.06 7.73 -3.14
N LYS A 128 2.23 8.37 -3.26
CA LYS A 128 2.40 9.59 -4.06
C LYS A 128 2.83 9.29 -5.49
N PHE A 129 2.19 10.01 -6.41
CA PHE A 129 2.63 10.09 -7.80
C PHE A 129 3.61 11.25 -7.92
N ASP A 130 4.89 10.94 -8.05
CA ASP A 130 6.00 11.87 -8.03
C ASP A 130 6.69 12.00 -9.41
N ASN A 131 7.79 12.78 -9.45
CA ASN A 131 8.59 12.96 -10.67
C ASN A 131 9.14 11.64 -11.24
N LYS A 132 9.43 10.64 -10.39
CA LYS A 132 9.91 9.34 -10.85
C LYS A 132 8.81 8.57 -11.57
N ALA A 133 7.61 8.54 -10.98
CA ALA A 133 6.44 7.93 -11.61
C ALA A 133 6.05 8.64 -12.92
N LEU A 134 6.10 9.98 -12.94
CA LEU A 134 5.84 10.74 -14.15
C LEU A 134 6.85 10.44 -15.27
N LYS A 135 8.14 10.33 -14.97
CA LYS A 135 9.18 9.95 -15.94
C LYS A 135 8.92 8.53 -16.46
N GLN A 136 8.48 7.62 -15.63
CA GLN A 136 8.13 6.26 -16.01
C GLN A 136 6.95 6.23 -16.97
N LEU A 137 5.86 6.92 -16.65
CA LEU A 137 4.68 7.02 -17.51
C LEU A 137 5.01 7.68 -18.86
N LYS A 138 5.76 8.79 -18.87
CA LYS A 138 6.20 9.44 -20.11
C LYS A 138 7.02 8.51 -21.00
N ARG A 139 7.93 7.72 -20.40
CA ARG A 139 8.72 6.73 -21.15
C ARG A 139 7.82 5.69 -21.82
N TYR A 140 6.75 5.21 -21.13
CA TYR A 140 5.78 4.32 -21.76
C TYR A 140 5.06 5.00 -22.92
N MET A 141 4.62 6.25 -22.72
CA MET A 141 3.95 7.00 -23.79
C MET A 141 4.87 7.16 -25.02
N ASP A 142 6.15 7.43 -24.81
CA ASP A 142 7.13 7.56 -25.89
C ASP A 142 7.40 6.23 -26.60
N VAL A 143 7.66 5.14 -25.84
CA VAL A 143 7.96 3.81 -26.39
C VAL A 143 6.81 3.22 -27.20
N TYR A 144 5.58 3.51 -26.78
CA TYR A 144 4.38 2.96 -27.43
C TYR A 144 3.63 3.98 -28.30
N GLU A 145 4.24 5.15 -28.53
CA GLU A 145 3.69 6.23 -29.36
C GLU A 145 2.30 6.68 -28.93
N CYS A 146 2.07 6.74 -27.59
CA CYS A 146 0.80 7.12 -27.01
C CYS A 146 0.76 8.63 -26.73
N ASP A 147 -0.28 9.29 -27.20
CA ASP A 147 -0.50 10.74 -27.00
C ASP A 147 -1.16 11.07 -25.65
N LYS A 148 -1.61 10.07 -24.87
CA LYS A 148 -2.31 10.19 -23.59
C LYS A 148 -1.81 9.18 -22.58
N GLY A 149 -1.89 9.53 -21.28
CA GLY A 149 -1.55 8.64 -20.16
C GLY A 149 -2.45 8.85 -18.95
N TYR A 150 -2.52 7.84 -18.07
CA TYR A 150 -3.17 7.93 -16.77
C TYR A 150 -2.17 7.75 -15.64
N ALA A 151 -2.16 8.72 -14.73
CA ALA A 151 -1.41 8.72 -13.48
C ALA A 151 -2.37 8.37 -12.34
N VAL A 152 -2.14 7.30 -11.63
CA VAL A 152 -2.99 6.85 -10.51
C VAL A 152 -2.20 6.92 -9.22
N GLY A 153 -2.74 7.56 -8.19
CA GLY A 153 -2.04 7.70 -6.91
C GLY A 153 -2.92 8.34 -5.83
N ARG A 154 -2.45 8.32 -4.58
CA ARG A 154 -3.15 8.96 -3.47
C ARG A 154 -2.94 10.47 -3.50
N VAL A 155 -1.70 10.90 -3.65
CA VAL A 155 -1.32 12.31 -3.70
C VAL A 155 -0.51 12.59 -4.95
N LEU A 156 -0.88 13.65 -5.67
CA LEU A 156 -0.10 14.17 -6.79
C LEU A 156 0.91 15.21 -6.26
N THR A 157 2.21 14.96 -6.48
CA THR A 157 3.29 15.85 -6.03
C THR A 157 4.08 16.51 -7.16
N VAL A 158 3.55 16.45 -8.38
CA VAL A 158 4.17 17.01 -9.60
C VAL A 158 3.12 17.65 -10.49
N ASP A 159 3.54 18.59 -11.31
CA ASP A 159 2.69 19.15 -12.36
C ASP A 159 2.60 18.16 -13.54
N LEU A 160 1.38 17.83 -13.92
CA LEU A 160 1.12 16.95 -15.06
C LEU A 160 0.94 17.74 -16.35
N PRO A 161 1.50 17.26 -17.47
CA PRO A 161 1.14 17.77 -18.78
C PRO A 161 -0.36 17.55 -19.07
N SER A 162 -0.94 18.37 -19.92
CA SER A 162 -2.38 18.34 -20.24
C SER A 162 -2.88 17.01 -20.82
N ASN A 163 -1.99 16.22 -21.38
CA ASN A 163 -2.28 14.90 -21.96
C ASN A 163 -2.15 13.74 -20.97
N ILE A 164 -1.83 14.02 -19.68
CA ILE A 164 -1.82 13.03 -18.61
C ILE A 164 -2.91 13.39 -17.60
N LYS A 165 -3.82 12.45 -17.34
CA LYS A 165 -4.88 12.63 -16.35
C LYS A 165 -4.53 11.94 -15.04
N PHE A 166 -4.78 12.63 -13.91
CA PHE A 166 -4.64 12.05 -12.59
C PHE A 166 -5.95 11.41 -12.12
N VAL A 167 -5.83 10.24 -11.53
CA VAL A 167 -6.92 9.48 -10.88
C VAL A 167 -6.56 9.28 -9.42
N PRO A 168 -7.24 9.96 -8.49
CA PRO A 168 -7.02 9.74 -7.06
C PRO A 168 -7.47 8.35 -6.62
N LEU A 169 -6.69 7.69 -5.76
CA LEU A 169 -7.04 6.37 -5.20
C LEU A 169 -8.33 6.39 -4.40
N GLU A 170 -8.67 7.52 -3.77
CA GLU A 170 -9.89 7.71 -3.01
C GLU A 170 -11.15 7.43 -3.84
N ILE A 171 -11.15 7.79 -5.11
CA ILE A 171 -12.28 7.51 -6.03
C ILE A 171 -12.45 5.99 -6.19
N LEU A 172 -11.35 5.25 -6.34
CA LEU A 172 -11.37 3.79 -6.48
C LEU A 172 -11.86 3.13 -5.19
N GLU A 173 -11.40 3.61 -4.03
CA GLU A 173 -11.81 3.10 -2.72
C GLU A 173 -13.30 3.37 -2.42
N ILE A 174 -13.83 4.52 -2.83
CA ILE A 174 -15.27 4.85 -2.71
C ILE A 174 -16.09 3.91 -3.58
N LEU A 175 -15.69 3.72 -4.85
CA LEU A 175 -16.38 2.83 -5.78
C LEU A 175 -16.37 1.37 -5.30
N GLU A 176 -15.32 0.92 -4.62
CA GLU A 176 -15.23 -0.42 -4.05
C GLU A 176 -16.21 -0.60 -2.89
N LYS A 177 -16.27 0.38 -1.97
CA LYS A 177 -17.19 0.37 -0.83
C LYS A 177 -18.67 0.41 -1.21
N THR A 178 -19.01 1.06 -2.32
CA THR A 178 -20.40 1.19 -2.78
C THR A 178 -20.90 -0.05 -3.53
N ASN A 179 -20.02 -1.01 -3.83
CA ASN A 179 -20.37 -2.26 -4.54
C ASN A 179 -20.35 -3.50 -3.63
N ASN A 180 -20.02 -3.34 -2.35
CA ASN A 180 -20.14 -4.35 -1.29
C ASN A 180 -21.37 -4.05 -0.44
#